data_14ddf8a6b77ebb81f6e7aaa02563c03d
#
_entry.id   14ddf8a6b77ebb81f6e7aaa02563c03d
#
_cell.length_a   1.000
_cell.length_b   1.000
_cell.length_c   1.000
_cell.angle_alpha   90.00
_cell.angle_beta   90.00
_cell.angle_gamma   90.00
#
_symmetry.space_group_name_H-M   'P 1'
#
loop_
_entity.id
_entity.type
_entity.pdbx_description
1 polymer ?
#
loop_
_entity_poly.entity_id
_entity_poly.type
_entity_poly.pdbx_seq_one_letter_code
_entity_poly.pdbx_strand_id
1 'polypeptide(L)'
;MKSIVIIGLGAIGSHAAIALRNAGKLKLVDFDAVEQKNTLSQLHTKMGLRKNKAQALQQLLNGMWGIKAQGFQHKVTDDNVAIVLAGADLVLDCTDNIAARTCIKTFCDASKTPLLHGAMSADGKFALAEWTDQFEPDPETGDGATCEDGENVAFHIIVGGFVAQAAKTFLDTGRQLSFQITPSGVRRT
;
A
#
# COMPACT_ATOMS: atom_id res chain seq x y z
N MET A 1 -16.24 11.44 6.88
CA MET A 1 -15.23 11.17 5.84
C MET A 1 -14.51 9.89 6.27
N LYS A 2 -14.43 8.90 5.38
CA LYS A 2 -13.82 7.60 5.66
C LYS A 2 -12.33 7.72 5.97
N SER A 3 -11.82 6.88 6.88
CA SER A 3 -10.42 6.79 7.27
C SER A 3 -9.77 5.59 6.56
N ILE A 4 -8.74 5.85 5.77
CA ILE A 4 -8.00 4.84 5.00
C ILE A 4 -6.59 4.76 5.58
N VAL A 5 -6.20 3.58 6.05
CA VAL A 5 -4.84 3.31 6.52
C VAL A 5 -4.09 2.58 5.40
N ILE A 6 -2.94 3.09 4.98
CA ILE A 6 -2.08 2.46 3.97
C ILE A 6 -0.76 2.11 4.65
N ILE A 7 -0.41 0.82 4.64
CA ILE A 7 0.79 0.27 5.27
C ILE A 7 1.73 -0.23 4.17
N GLY A 8 3.00 0.16 4.24
CA GLY A 8 3.98 -0.09 3.19
C GLY A 8 3.86 0.93 2.06
N LEU A 9 4.77 1.89 2.00
CA LEU A 9 4.76 2.99 1.02
C LEU A 9 5.89 2.84 -0.01
N GLY A 10 6.07 1.59 -0.42
CA GLY A 10 6.95 1.20 -1.51
C GLY A 10 6.33 1.43 -2.89
N ALA A 11 6.65 0.55 -3.84
CA ALA A 11 6.23 0.65 -5.24
C ALA A 11 4.70 0.66 -5.42
N ILE A 12 3.96 -0.11 -4.63
CA ILE A 12 2.49 -0.18 -4.74
C ILE A 12 1.83 0.91 -3.89
N GLY A 13 2.14 0.93 -2.58
CA GLY A 13 1.42 1.78 -1.63
C GLY A 13 1.62 3.27 -1.85
N SER A 14 2.78 3.71 -2.33
CA SER A 14 3.00 5.13 -2.64
C SER A 14 2.13 5.60 -3.82
N HIS A 15 1.98 4.77 -4.86
CA HIS A 15 1.11 5.07 -6.00
C HIS A 15 -0.39 4.95 -5.64
N ALA A 16 -0.76 3.97 -4.80
CA ALA A 16 -2.12 3.87 -4.28
C ALA A 16 -2.50 5.10 -3.43
N ALA A 17 -1.58 5.60 -2.60
CA ALA A 17 -1.83 6.77 -1.77
C ALA A 17 -2.15 8.03 -2.60
N ILE A 18 -1.39 8.29 -3.68
CA ILE A 18 -1.70 9.44 -4.56
C ILE A 18 -3.03 9.27 -5.29
N ALA A 19 -3.36 8.06 -5.74
CA ALA A 19 -4.62 7.79 -6.41
C ALA A 19 -5.83 7.95 -5.47
N LEU A 20 -5.67 7.67 -4.17
CA LEU A 20 -6.69 7.79 -3.13
C LEU A 20 -6.71 9.14 -2.41
N ARG A 21 -5.89 10.13 -2.81
CA ARG A 21 -5.72 11.40 -2.09
C ARG A 21 -7.01 12.18 -1.82
N ASN A 22 -8.06 11.96 -2.60
CA ASN A 22 -9.37 12.59 -2.47
C ASN A 22 -10.48 11.64 -1.97
N ALA A 23 -10.15 10.36 -1.67
CA ALA A 23 -11.14 9.35 -1.31
C ALA A 23 -11.52 9.35 0.17
N GLY A 24 -10.66 9.92 1.04
CA GLY A 24 -10.88 9.92 2.48
C GLY A 24 -9.74 10.61 3.24
N LYS A 25 -9.71 10.41 4.56
CA LYS A 25 -8.56 10.78 5.39
C LYS A 25 -7.51 9.68 5.25
N LEU A 26 -6.31 10.05 4.82
CA LEU A 26 -5.21 9.10 4.65
C LEU A 26 -4.32 9.07 5.91
N LYS A 27 -4.11 7.87 6.43
CA LYS A 27 -3.09 7.54 7.41
C LYS A 27 -2.05 6.66 6.72
N LEU A 28 -0.85 7.18 6.58
CA LEU A 28 0.28 6.57 5.88
C LEU A 28 1.23 5.98 6.90
N VAL A 29 1.56 4.69 6.76
CA VAL A 29 2.39 3.98 7.74
C VAL A 29 3.53 3.28 7.02
N ASP A 30 4.76 3.60 7.40
CA ASP A 30 5.97 2.95 6.92
C ASP A 30 7.10 3.21 7.92
N PHE A 31 7.99 2.25 8.12
CA PHE A 31 9.13 2.41 9.04
C PHE A 31 10.42 2.82 8.35
N ASP A 32 10.51 2.60 7.03
CA ASP A 32 11.72 2.85 6.24
C ASP A 32 11.98 4.33 5.99
N ALA A 33 13.25 4.63 5.71
CA ALA A 33 13.66 5.91 5.15
C ALA A 33 13.68 5.84 3.61
N VAL A 34 13.49 7.00 2.98
CA VAL A 34 13.63 7.14 1.53
C VAL A 34 15.12 7.06 1.14
N GLU A 35 15.44 6.10 0.29
CA GLU A 35 16.74 5.91 -0.32
C GLU A 35 16.76 6.39 -1.78
N GLN A 36 17.97 6.56 -2.35
CA GLN A 36 18.11 7.00 -3.75
C GLN A 36 17.40 6.05 -4.74
N LYS A 37 17.53 4.73 -4.54
CA LYS A 37 16.86 3.71 -5.35
C LYS A 37 15.33 3.82 -5.33
N ASN A 38 14.75 4.24 -4.21
CA ASN A 38 13.30 4.41 -4.10
C ASN A 38 12.77 5.53 -5.01
N THR A 39 13.59 6.52 -5.35
CA THR A 39 13.17 7.62 -6.25
C THR A 39 13.07 7.18 -7.72
N LEU A 40 13.49 5.95 -8.06
CA LEU A 40 13.41 5.41 -9.41
C LEU A 40 12.06 4.74 -9.70
N SER A 41 11.40 4.18 -8.70
CA SER A 41 10.22 3.31 -8.89
C SER A 41 9.04 3.62 -7.95
N GLN A 42 9.30 4.31 -6.86
CA GLN A 42 8.30 4.67 -5.86
C GLN A 42 7.97 6.16 -5.96
N LEU A 43 6.81 6.56 -5.46
CA LEU A 43 6.42 7.98 -5.46
C LEU A 43 7.14 8.76 -4.35
N HIS A 44 8.46 8.73 -4.39
CA HIS A 44 9.34 9.50 -3.51
C HIS A 44 10.25 10.39 -4.33
N THR A 45 10.59 11.55 -3.79
CA THR A 45 11.41 12.55 -4.48
C THR A 45 12.77 12.72 -3.81
N LYS A 46 13.71 13.33 -4.52
CA LYS A 46 15.03 13.69 -3.96
C LYS A 46 14.91 14.56 -2.69
N MET A 47 13.87 15.36 -2.55
CA MET A 47 13.60 16.16 -1.34
C MET A 47 13.21 15.32 -0.12
N GLY A 48 12.75 14.08 -0.35
CA GLY A 48 12.40 13.10 0.67
C GLY A 48 13.58 12.25 1.14
N LEU A 49 14.75 12.30 0.49
CA LEU A 49 15.90 11.47 0.84
C LEU A 49 16.25 11.55 2.33
N ARG A 50 16.49 10.38 2.93
CA ARG A 50 16.78 10.17 4.36
C ARG A 50 15.64 10.49 5.32
N LYS A 51 14.49 11.00 4.86
CA LYS A 51 13.28 11.13 5.67
C LYS A 51 12.54 9.78 5.70
N ASN A 52 11.75 9.56 6.74
CA ASN A 52 10.84 8.42 6.76
C ASN A 52 9.87 8.47 5.56
N LYS A 53 9.59 7.33 4.91
CA LYS A 53 8.73 7.25 3.71
C LYS A 53 7.33 7.83 3.93
N ALA A 54 6.71 7.53 5.08
CA ALA A 54 5.37 8.03 5.38
C ALA A 54 5.36 9.57 5.55
N GLN A 55 6.35 10.12 6.23
CA GLN A 55 6.48 11.56 6.41
C GLN A 55 6.85 12.27 5.11
N ALA A 56 7.73 11.68 4.29
CA ALA A 56 8.09 12.22 2.98
C ALA A 56 6.88 12.28 2.04
N LEU A 57 6.09 11.21 1.99
CA LEU A 57 4.88 11.16 1.16
C LEU A 57 3.78 12.10 1.67
N GLN A 58 3.61 12.22 3.00
CA GLN A 58 2.73 13.22 3.61
C GLN A 58 3.10 14.64 3.15
N GLN A 59 4.40 14.99 3.21
CA GLN A 59 4.88 16.31 2.79
C GLN A 59 4.65 16.54 1.29
N LEU A 60 4.86 15.52 0.46
CA LEU A 60 4.61 15.58 -0.97
C LEU A 60 3.14 15.84 -1.28
N LEU A 61 2.23 15.06 -0.68
CA LEU A 61 0.79 15.21 -0.87
C LEU A 61 0.28 16.58 -0.43
N ASN A 62 0.80 17.07 0.70
CA ASN A 62 0.44 18.40 1.18
C ASN A 62 1.00 19.52 0.27
N GLY A 63 2.27 19.42 -0.14
CA GLY A 63 2.91 20.45 -0.97
C GLY A 63 2.32 20.56 -2.38
N MET A 64 1.96 19.43 -2.99
CA MET A 64 1.45 19.42 -4.37
C MET A 64 -0.06 19.67 -4.46
N TRP A 65 -0.85 19.19 -3.49
CA TRP A 65 -2.32 19.20 -3.59
C TRP A 65 -3.03 19.70 -2.34
N GLY A 66 -2.31 20.15 -1.31
CA GLY A 66 -2.92 20.60 -0.05
C GLY A 66 -3.58 19.46 0.76
N ILE A 67 -3.24 18.20 0.49
CA ILE A 67 -3.85 17.05 1.14
C ILE A 67 -3.24 16.85 2.53
N LYS A 68 -4.09 16.89 3.56
CA LYS A 68 -3.69 16.71 4.96
C LYS A 68 -3.68 15.21 5.34
N ALA A 69 -2.77 14.44 4.74
CA ALA A 69 -2.50 13.07 5.17
C ALA A 69 -1.74 13.07 6.51
N GLN A 70 -1.79 11.97 7.24
CA GLN A 70 -1.01 11.74 8.46
C GLN A 70 0.07 10.69 8.19
N GLY A 71 1.33 11.01 8.42
CA GLY A 71 2.46 10.10 8.22
C GLY A 71 3.03 9.59 9.54
N PHE A 72 3.10 8.26 9.69
CA PHE A 72 3.57 7.58 10.90
C PHE A 72 4.75 6.66 10.60
N GLN A 73 5.84 6.87 11.32
CA GLN A 73 7.02 6.01 11.27
C GLN A 73 6.83 4.83 12.22
N HIS A 74 6.17 3.77 11.75
CA HIS A 74 5.98 2.56 12.53
C HIS A 74 6.26 1.31 11.70
N LYS A 75 7.00 0.37 12.29
CA LYS A 75 6.97 -1.03 11.88
C LYS A 75 5.76 -1.66 12.56
N VAL A 76 4.83 -2.21 11.77
CA VAL A 76 3.63 -2.86 12.32
C VAL A 76 4.01 -4.20 12.92
N THR A 77 3.57 -4.42 14.16
CA THR A 77 3.82 -5.64 14.95
C THR A 77 2.58 -5.97 15.76
N ASP A 78 2.51 -7.17 16.35
CA ASP A 78 1.39 -7.58 17.21
C ASP A 78 1.18 -6.63 18.40
N ASP A 79 2.24 -6.01 18.92
CA ASP A 79 2.17 -5.10 20.05
C ASP A 79 1.51 -3.75 19.70
N ASN A 80 1.56 -3.33 18.42
CA ASN A 80 1.11 -1.98 18.04
C ASN A 80 0.01 -1.95 16.97
N VAL A 81 -0.31 -3.07 16.32
CA VAL A 81 -1.27 -3.13 15.22
C VAL A 81 -2.63 -2.52 15.59
N ALA A 82 -3.12 -2.78 16.80
CA ALA A 82 -4.38 -2.24 17.29
C ALA A 82 -4.38 -0.70 17.36
N ILE A 83 -3.26 -0.11 17.78
CA ILE A 83 -3.09 1.36 17.85
C ILE A 83 -2.91 1.94 16.44
N VAL A 84 -2.10 1.27 15.61
CA VAL A 84 -1.83 1.72 14.24
C VAL A 84 -3.09 1.70 13.40
N LEU A 85 -3.96 0.70 13.55
CA LEU A 85 -5.19 0.55 12.75
C LEU A 85 -6.44 1.14 13.41
N ALA A 86 -6.31 1.73 14.60
CA ALA A 86 -7.45 2.31 15.29
C ALA A 86 -8.24 3.30 14.42
N GLY A 87 -9.56 3.08 14.33
CA GLY A 87 -10.50 3.93 13.60
C GLY A 87 -10.40 3.84 12.08
N ALA A 88 -9.76 2.81 11.53
CA ALA A 88 -9.74 2.57 10.09
C ALA A 88 -11.10 2.08 9.59
N ASP A 89 -11.64 2.72 8.56
CA ASP A 89 -12.77 2.21 7.77
C ASP A 89 -12.31 1.25 6.67
N LEU A 90 -11.03 1.33 6.29
CA LEU A 90 -10.37 0.47 5.31
C LEU A 90 -8.87 0.44 5.56
N VAL A 91 -8.29 -0.74 5.50
CA VAL A 91 -6.83 -0.95 5.55
C VAL A 91 -6.34 -1.43 4.19
N LEU A 92 -5.28 -0.83 3.68
CA LEU A 92 -4.52 -1.31 2.53
C LEU A 92 -3.18 -1.83 3.04
N ASP A 93 -2.94 -3.11 2.86
CA ASP A 93 -1.64 -3.73 3.11
C ASP A 93 -0.86 -3.83 1.80
N CYS A 94 0.17 -3.02 1.67
CA CYS A 94 1.13 -3.01 0.56
C CYS A 94 2.54 -3.36 1.04
N THR A 95 2.65 -4.08 2.15
CA THR A 95 3.94 -4.54 2.67
C THR A 95 4.47 -5.73 1.87
N ASP A 96 5.77 -5.94 1.93
CA ASP A 96 6.49 -7.09 1.34
C ASP A 96 6.95 -8.10 2.39
N ASN A 97 6.58 -7.90 3.65
CA ASN A 97 7.00 -8.70 4.80
C ASN A 97 5.87 -9.58 5.33
N ILE A 98 6.08 -10.89 5.33
CA ILE A 98 5.06 -11.88 5.73
C ILE A 98 4.59 -11.70 7.18
N ALA A 99 5.50 -11.36 8.11
CA ALA A 99 5.13 -11.17 9.50
C ALA A 99 4.18 -9.97 9.67
N ALA A 100 4.45 -8.85 8.98
CA ALA A 100 3.56 -7.69 8.98
C ALA A 100 2.20 -8.03 8.36
N ARG A 101 2.17 -8.71 7.20
CA ARG A 101 0.94 -9.16 6.53
C ARG A 101 0.08 -10.04 7.43
N THR A 102 0.70 -11.04 8.07
CA THR A 102 0.00 -11.96 8.97
C THR A 102 -0.58 -11.21 10.17
N CYS A 103 0.20 -10.35 10.79
CA CYS A 103 -0.24 -9.53 11.92
C CYS A 103 -1.42 -8.61 11.54
N ILE A 104 -1.33 -7.89 10.42
CA ILE A 104 -2.38 -7.01 9.90
C ILE A 104 -3.65 -7.82 9.61
N LYS A 105 -3.50 -8.95 8.89
CA LYS A 105 -4.62 -9.84 8.55
C LYS A 105 -5.33 -10.34 9.79
N THR A 106 -4.57 -10.90 10.74
CA THR A 106 -5.11 -11.44 12.01
C THR A 106 -5.92 -10.39 12.76
N PHE A 107 -5.38 -9.17 12.87
CA PHE A 107 -6.09 -8.06 13.52
C PHE A 107 -7.36 -7.66 12.78
N CYS A 108 -7.28 -7.51 11.46
CA CYS A 108 -8.42 -7.08 10.63
C CYS A 108 -9.54 -8.13 10.62
N ASP A 109 -9.20 -9.42 10.56
CA ASP A 109 -10.18 -10.52 10.66
C ASP A 109 -10.90 -10.53 12.01
N ALA A 110 -10.16 -10.34 13.10
CA ALA A 110 -10.73 -10.28 14.46
C ALA A 110 -11.62 -9.06 14.67
N SER A 111 -11.20 -7.88 14.20
CA SER A 111 -11.92 -6.61 14.34
C SER A 111 -12.99 -6.38 13.27
N LYS A 112 -13.10 -7.26 12.27
CA LYS A 112 -13.97 -7.10 11.09
C LYS A 112 -13.67 -5.82 10.29
N THR A 113 -12.44 -5.34 10.36
CA THR A 113 -11.99 -4.19 9.57
C THR A 113 -11.70 -4.62 8.14
N PRO A 114 -12.30 -4.01 7.12
CA PRO A 114 -12.04 -4.35 5.72
C PRO A 114 -10.55 -4.19 5.39
N LEU A 115 -9.97 -5.23 4.79
CA LEU A 115 -8.55 -5.28 4.43
C LEU A 115 -8.39 -5.67 2.97
N LEU A 116 -7.67 -4.87 2.21
CA LEU A 116 -7.28 -5.11 0.82
C LEU A 116 -5.75 -5.23 0.76
N HIS A 117 -5.27 -6.34 0.20
CA HIS A 117 -3.86 -6.57 -0.06
C HIS A 117 -3.46 -6.12 -1.46
N GLY A 118 -2.35 -5.40 -1.56
CA GLY A 118 -1.63 -5.14 -2.81
C GLY A 118 -0.30 -5.88 -2.79
N ALA A 119 -0.13 -6.88 -3.65
CA ALA A 119 1.09 -7.66 -3.73
C ALA A 119 1.60 -7.76 -5.16
N MET A 120 2.91 -7.96 -5.31
CA MET A 120 3.56 -8.12 -6.61
C MET A 120 4.63 -9.19 -6.51
N SER A 121 4.76 -10.02 -7.55
CA SER A 121 5.83 -11.02 -7.65
C SER A 121 7.20 -10.37 -7.74
N ALA A 122 8.22 -11.08 -7.28
CA ALA A 122 9.61 -10.59 -7.28
C ALA A 122 10.11 -10.20 -8.68
N ASP A 123 9.66 -10.90 -9.72
CA ASP A 123 10.04 -10.64 -11.12
C ASP A 123 9.26 -9.48 -11.78
N GLY A 124 8.34 -8.83 -11.06
CA GLY A 124 7.55 -7.70 -11.57
C GLY A 124 6.59 -8.06 -12.72
N LYS A 125 6.24 -9.34 -12.91
CA LYS A 125 5.37 -9.78 -14.02
C LYS A 125 3.96 -10.14 -13.62
N PHE A 126 3.70 -10.23 -12.33
CA PHE A 126 2.39 -10.51 -11.77
C PHE A 126 2.15 -9.68 -10.52
N ALA A 127 0.93 -9.22 -10.36
CA ALA A 127 0.50 -8.53 -9.16
C ALA A 127 -0.97 -8.82 -8.89
N LEU A 128 -1.39 -8.55 -7.67
CA LEU A 128 -2.78 -8.66 -7.27
C LEU A 128 -3.22 -7.51 -6.38
N ALA A 129 -4.51 -7.21 -6.45
CA ALA A 129 -5.26 -6.45 -5.47
C ALA A 129 -6.38 -7.37 -4.98
N GLU A 130 -6.28 -7.87 -3.74
CA GLU A 130 -7.11 -8.97 -3.25
C GLU A 130 -7.61 -8.71 -1.84
N TRP A 131 -8.89 -9.01 -1.60
CA TRP A 131 -9.49 -8.86 -0.28
C TRP A 131 -9.07 -10.00 0.64
N THR A 132 -9.04 -9.73 1.95
CA THR A 132 -8.45 -10.60 2.97
C THR A 132 -9.04 -12.01 3.02
N ASP A 133 -10.30 -12.19 2.66
CA ASP A 133 -10.99 -13.48 2.61
C ASP A 133 -10.46 -14.42 1.50
N GLN A 134 -9.78 -13.86 0.52
CA GLN A 134 -9.18 -14.57 -0.62
C GLN A 134 -7.65 -14.62 -0.57
N PHE A 135 -7.05 -13.78 0.27
CA PHE A 135 -5.59 -13.62 0.32
C PHE A 135 -4.95 -14.53 1.36
N GLU A 136 -4.01 -15.35 0.91
CA GLU A 136 -3.09 -16.11 1.75
C GLU A 136 -1.65 -15.62 1.53
N PRO A 137 -0.93 -15.22 2.60
CA PRO A 137 0.46 -14.82 2.46
C PRO A 137 1.33 -16.01 2.02
N ASP A 138 1.98 -15.87 0.87
CA ASP A 138 2.94 -16.88 0.42
C ASP A 138 4.16 -16.93 1.35
N PRO A 139 4.73 -18.11 1.62
CA PRO A 139 6.01 -18.21 2.32
C PRO A 139 7.09 -17.47 1.51
N GLU A 140 7.96 -16.75 2.20
CA GLU A 140 9.08 -16.05 1.56
C GLU A 140 9.95 -17.04 0.78
N THR A 141 9.86 -17.01 -0.53
CA THR A 141 10.67 -17.82 -1.44
C THR A 141 11.49 -16.89 -2.33
N GLY A 142 12.75 -16.62 -1.96
CA GLY A 142 13.72 -15.99 -2.85
C GLY A 142 14.15 -14.58 -2.52
N ASP A 143 15.04 -14.08 -3.35
CA ASP A 143 15.62 -12.74 -3.26
C ASP A 143 14.52 -11.67 -3.41
N GLY A 144 14.68 -10.57 -2.66
CA GLY A 144 13.70 -9.50 -2.59
C GLY A 144 13.27 -8.93 -3.95
N ALA A 145 12.08 -8.34 -3.98
CA ALA A 145 11.49 -7.82 -5.21
C ALA A 145 12.39 -6.80 -5.93
N THR A 146 12.48 -6.92 -7.25
CA THR A 146 13.24 -6.03 -8.15
C THR A 146 12.59 -4.66 -8.35
N CYS A 147 11.69 -4.24 -7.48
CA CYS A 147 10.94 -2.99 -7.61
C CYS A 147 11.76 -1.71 -7.33
N GLU A 148 13.09 -1.83 -7.24
CA GLU A 148 13.98 -0.72 -6.90
C GLU A 148 14.88 -0.25 -8.06
N ASP A 149 14.90 -0.97 -9.18
CA ASP A 149 15.74 -0.67 -10.34
C ASP A 149 15.18 0.40 -11.30
N GLY A 150 13.89 0.70 -11.19
CA GLY A 150 13.21 1.65 -12.07
C GLY A 150 12.75 1.07 -13.43
N GLU A 151 13.02 -0.19 -13.72
CA GLU A 151 12.66 -0.79 -15.01
C GLU A 151 11.14 -0.98 -15.16
N ASN A 152 10.45 -1.26 -14.06
CA ASN A 152 9.02 -1.61 -14.05
C ASN A 152 8.10 -0.49 -13.54
N VAL A 153 8.52 0.77 -13.56
CA VAL A 153 7.74 1.91 -13.01
C VAL A 153 6.31 1.96 -13.54
N ALA A 154 6.12 1.77 -14.85
CA ALA A 154 4.79 1.79 -15.46
C ALA A 154 3.89 0.70 -14.85
N PHE A 155 4.42 -0.49 -14.61
CA PHE A 155 3.68 -1.58 -13.98
C PHE A 155 3.34 -1.26 -12.51
N HIS A 156 4.27 -0.69 -11.76
CA HIS A 156 4.03 -0.28 -10.37
C HIS A 156 2.90 0.75 -10.26
N ILE A 157 2.88 1.73 -11.17
CA ILE A 157 1.80 2.73 -11.25
C ILE A 157 0.46 2.06 -11.55
N ILE A 158 0.41 1.12 -12.50
CA ILE A 158 -0.79 0.36 -12.84
C ILE A 158 -1.28 -0.44 -11.63
N VAL A 159 -0.40 -1.18 -10.95
CA VAL A 159 -0.76 -1.98 -9.76
C VAL A 159 -1.31 -1.08 -8.66
N GLY A 160 -0.61 0.00 -8.30
CA GLY A 160 -1.08 0.98 -7.32
C GLY A 160 -2.43 1.59 -7.69
N GLY A 161 -2.65 1.84 -9.00
CA GLY A 161 -3.91 2.33 -9.54
C GLY A 161 -5.06 1.33 -9.35
N PHE A 162 -4.84 0.02 -9.59
CA PHE A 162 -5.88 -1.00 -9.39
C PHE A 162 -6.16 -1.29 -7.92
N VAL A 163 -5.15 -1.25 -7.04
CA VAL A 163 -5.36 -1.28 -5.59
C VAL A 163 -6.24 -0.10 -5.16
N ALA A 164 -5.95 1.10 -5.65
CA ALA A 164 -6.75 2.28 -5.36
C ALA A 164 -8.17 2.18 -5.96
N GLN A 165 -8.33 1.61 -7.16
CA GLN A 165 -9.64 1.40 -7.79
C GLN A 165 -10.50 0.41 -6.98
N ALA A 166 -9.93 -0.70 -6.51
CA ALA A 166 -10.62 -1.66 -5.64
C ALA A 166 -11.07 -0.99 -4.33
N ALA A 167 -10.15 -0.26 -3.68
CA ALA A 167 -10.42 0.49 -2.46
C ALA A 167 -11.54 1.53 -2.66
N LYS A 168 -11.44 2.35 -3.72
CA LYS A 168 -12.45 3.38 -4.01
C LYS A 168 -13.82 2.78 -4.30
N THR A 169 -13.89 1.70 -5.08
CA THR A 169 -15.14 1.00 -5.36
C THR A 169 -15.82 0.52 -4.07
N PHE A 170 -15.02 -0.06 -3.17
CA PHE A 170 -15.52 -0.49 -1.87
C PHE A 170 -16.04 0.69 -1.03
N LEU A 171 -15.28 1.78 -0.94
CA LEU A 171 -15.66 2.97 -0.17
C LEU A 171 -16.96 3.61 -0.67
N ASP A 172 -17.17 3.59 -1.99
CA ASP A 172 -18.35 4.20 -2.64
C ASP A 172 -19.57 3.30 -2.62
N THR A 173 -19.39 1.97 -2.74
CA THR A 173 -20.50 1.03 -3.03
C THR A 173 -20.60 -0.15 -2.08
N GLY A 174 -19.61 -0.38 -1.23
CA GLY A 174 -19.47 -1.58 -0.39
C GLY A 174 -19.06 -2.85 -1.16
N ARG A 175 -18.84 -2.78 -2.50
CA ARG A 175 -18.48 -3.94 -3.31
C ARG A 175 -16.98 -4.20 -3.26
N GLN A 176 -16.61 -5.42 -2.96
CA GLN A 176 -15.23 -5.91 -3.02
C GLN A 176 -14.93 -6.40 -4.45
N LEU A 177 -13.96 -5.76 -5.10
CA LEU A 177 -13.44 -6.16 -6.41
C LEU A 177 -11.99 -6.55 -6.25
N SER A 178 -11.64 -7.76 -6.66
CA SER A 178 -10.27 -8.25 -6.74
C SER A 178 -9.75 -8.20 -8.16
N PHE A 179 -8.43 -8.04 -8.33
CA PHE A 179 -7.76 -7.96 -9.63
C PHE A 179 -6.47 -8.77 -9.64
N GLN A 180 -6.29 -9.53 -10.71
CA GLN A 180 -5.00 -10.07 -11.13
C GLN A 180 -4.45 -9.19 -12.25
N ILE A 181 -3.21 -8.77 -12.11
CA ILE A 181 -2.61 -7.74 -12.95
C ILE A 181 -1.30 -8.28 -13.53
N THR A 182 -1.15 -8.17 -14.83
CA THR A 182 0.09 -8.48 -15.56
C THR A 182 0.47 -7.32 -16.46
N PRO A 183 1.70 -7.22 -16.95
CA PRO A 183 2.07 -6.19 -17.92
C PRO A 183 1.23 -6.19 -19.20
N SER A 184 0.62 -7.33 -19.54
CA SER A 184 -0.21 -7.49 -20.75
C SER A 184 -1.70 -7.29 -20.53
N GLY A 185 -2.18 -7.19 -19.31
CA GLY A 185 -3.59 -6.99 -19.03
C GLY A 185 -4.01 -7.22 -17.58
N VAL A 186 -5.26 -6.92 -17.32
CA VAL A 186 -5.88 -7.05 -16.00
C VAL A 186 -7.11 -7.93 -16.08
N ARG A 187 -7.22 -8.86 -15.15
CA ARG A 187 -8.38 -9.72 -14.96
C ARG A 187 -9.04 -9.40 -13.63
N ARG A 188 -10.33 -9.18 -13.65
CA ARG A 188 -11.15 -9.14 -12.44
C ARG A 188 -11.44 -10.57 -11.97
N THR A 189 -11.26 -10.83 -10.66
CA THR A 189 -11.57 -12.11 -10.01
C THR A 189 -12.70 -11.95 -8.99
#